data_70441fbe41c6729b098a8bcf5bcf57f2
#
_entry.id   70441fbe41c6729b098a8bcf5bcf57f2
#
_cell.length_a   1.000
_cell.length_b   1.000
_cell.length_c   1.000
_cell.angle_alpha   90.00
_cell.angle_beta   90.00
_cell.angle_gamma   90.00
#
_symmetry.space_group_name_H-M   'P 1'
#
loop_
_entity.id
_entity.type
_entity.pdbx_description
1 polymer ?
#
loop_
_entity_poly.entity_id
_entity_poly.type
_entity_poly.pdbx_seq_one_letter_code
_entity_poly.pdbx_strand_id
1 'polypeptide(L)'
;VTRRPLGLCAAVLVASALGCSSVTPASPSASATPGDYPPATTSPDAREPGTVVARGPRERPPVPPAPVLADAYRFVSAPDFLNQDVADLTADGRTPHVVKATGEVANSTNEEYDRALDHVITEMASHGTDDVLVAGDLVEGRWGRDDARTGVFGPTRTERQRVRAWRRAAAVYYPAYRDRFTAHGLTTYPAVGDHEIGDDPWRKRRPDPWIDFKRRHVPLFKQVFAEQMLTGADGVARFTDRPRRGPAQDTAYAVRLDADVLLVTLDVFERRGRDVHLSVDPDQLAWLRGVLRQARRDDVPWVMVQGHVPMTGKVRTRNSSHLVYERGTRSDLWRTMVRGGVDVYLSGEVHDQTVHQRDGILEVSHGSLFYRGEASYVLGQATADQLVLENHQFRGTIGFEDRLWTTSRQGAPGHISYPGSSVVTGTLVAHRTRGGGLRVDDAAGVLAPEE
;
A
#
# COMPACT_ATOMS: atom_id res chain seq x y z
N VAL A 1 -0.77 -60.77 19.56
CA VAL A 1 -1.91 -61.55 20.10
C VAL A 1 -2.93 -60.55 20.61
N THR A 2 -3.95 -60.49 20.02
CA THR A 2 -5.42 -60.57 20.02
C THR A 2 -6.11 -59.31 19.58
N ARG A 3 -6.62 -59.29 18.38
CA ARG A 3 -8.02 -59.34 17.88
C ARG A 3 -8.99 -58.22 18.32
N ARG A 4 -9.49 -57.55 17.26
CA ARG A 4 -10.71 -56.75 17.13
C ARG A 4 -12.00 -57.45 17.60
N PRO A 5 -13.15 -56.74 17.80
CA PRO A 5 -14.07 -56.73 16.67
C PRO A 5 -14.80 -55.40 16.38
N LEU A 6 -15.37 -55.43 15.18
CA LEU A 6 -16.31 -54.50 14.54
C LEU A 6 -17.67 -54.39 15.28
N GLY A 7 -18.24 -53.20 15.24
CA GLY A 7 -19.66 -52.96 15.60
C GLY A 7 -20.35 -52.14 14.53
N LEU A 8 -21.24 -52.82 13.79
CA LEU A 8 -22.22 -52.28 12.82
C LEU A 8 -23.47 -51.82 13.60
N CYS A 9 -24.06 -50.70 13.30
CA CYS A 9 -25.48 -50.36 13.52
C CYS A 9 -25.85 -49.24 12.54
N ALA A 10 -26.56 -49.51 11.51
CA ALA A 10 -28.00 -49.61 11.30
C ALA A 10 -28.66 -48.21 11.07
N ALA A 11 -29.08 -48.02 9.81
CA ALA A 11 -29.89 -46.92 9.33
C ALA A 11 -31.31 -46.98 9.87
N VAL A 12 -31.89 -45.83 10.17
CA VAL A 12 -33.35 -45.68 10.35
C VAL A 12 -33.81 -44.63 9.34
N LEU A 13 -34.54 -45.15 8.34
CA LEU A 13 -35.42 -44.40 7.45
C LEU A 13 -36.70 -44.09 8.20
N VAL A 14 -37.09 -42.82 8.24
CA VAL A 14 -38.51 -42.44 8.54
C VAL A 14 -39.01 -41.66 7.33
N ALA A 15 -39.88 -42.34 6.62
CA ALA A 15 -40.74 -41.73 5.62
C ALA A 15 -42.01 -41.19 6.31
N SER A 16 -42.37 -39.96 6.01
CA SER A 16 -43.71 -39.45 6.30
C SER A 16 -44.20 -38.69 5.09
N ALA A 17 -45.39 -39.10 4.68
CA ALA A 17 -46.04 -38.76 3.44
C ALA A 17 -46.98 -37.54 3.54
N LEU A 18 -47.13 -36.88 2.40
CA LEU A 18 -48.34 -36.30 1.84
C LEU A 18 -48.99 -35.07 2.50
N GLY A 19 -48.93 -33.99 1.72
CA GLY A 19 -49.82 -32.83 1.77
C GLY A 19 -49.78 -32.13 0.42
N CYS A 20 -50.60 -32.60 -0.55
CA CYS A 20 -50.83 -31.86 -1.80
C CYS A 20 -51.68 -30.62 -1.52
N SER A 21 -51.14 -29.46 -1.82
CA SER A 21 -51.93 -28.24 -2.05
C SER A 21 -51.54 -27.68 -3.42
N SER A 22 -52.52 -27.74 -4.31
CA SER A 22 -52.47 -27.19 -5.66
C SER A 22 -52.34 -25.66 -5.61
N VAL A 23 -51.24 -25.13 -6.08
CA VAL A 23 -51.09 -23.72 -6.39
C VAL A 23 -51.00 -23.57 -7.90
N THR A 24 -51.98 -22.87 -8.44
CA THR A 24 -52.14 -22.47 -9.84
C THR A 24 -50.90 -21.69 -10.32
N PRO A 25 -50.37 -21.95 -11.50
CA PRO A 25 -49.26 -21.17 -12.04
C PRO A 25 -49.76 -19.79 -12.48
N ALA A 26 -49.20 -18.75 -11.89
CA ALA A 26 -49.31 -17.39 -12.38
C ALA A 26 -48.51 -17.24 -13.69
N SER A 27 -49.13 -16.65 -14.68
CA SER A 27 -48.60 -16.36 -16.01
C SER A 27 -47.30 -15.55 -15.93
N PRO A 28 -46.34 -15.76 -16.82
CA PRO A 28 -45.12 -14.98 -16.87
C PRO A 28 -45.43 -13.55 -17.34
N SER A 29 -45.22 -12.59 -16.46
CA SER A 29 -45.26 -11.18 -16.78
C SER A 29 -44.02 -10.81 -17.59
N ALA A 30 -44.26 -10.14 -18.67
CA ALA A 30 -43.43 -9.43 -19.63
C ALA A 30 -41.93 -9.37 -19.43
N SER A 31 -41.21 -9.74 -20.49
CA SER A 31 -39.85 -9.41 -20.83
C SER A 31 -39.51 -7.94 -20.50
N ALA A 32 -38.66 -7.72 -19.53
CA ALA A 32 -37.98 -6.46 -19.41
C ALA A 32 -36.95 -6.37 -20.54
N THR A 33 -37.14 -5.45 -21.45
CA THR A 33 -36.19 -4.98 -22.46
C THR A 33 -34.88 -4.61 -21.78
N PRO A 34 -33.71 -4.87 -22.38
CA PRO A 34 -32.46 -4.34 -21.89
C PRO A 34 -32.44 -2.85 -22.24
N GLY A 35 -32.96 -2.02 -21.36
CA GLY A 35 -33.07 -0.60 -21.48
C GLY A 35 -32.37 0.07 -20.30
N ASP A 36 -31.49 0.99 -20.63
CA ASP A 36 -31.07 2.12 -19.87
C ASP A 36 -30.37 1.86 -18.53
N TYR A 37 -29.11 1.43 -18.64
CA TYR A 37 -28.15 1.90 -17.65
C TYR A 37 -27.92 3.41 -17.90
N PRO A 38 -28.08 4.27 -16.90
CA PRO A 38 -27.72 5.67 -17.06
C PRO A 38 -26.25 5.74 -17.52
N PRO A 39 -25.92 6.63 -18.47
CA PRO A 39 -24.54 6.82 -18.90
C PRO A 39 -23.71 7.10 -17.66
N ALA A 40 -22.53 6.50 -17.59
CA ALA A 40 -21.56 6.76 -16.55
C ALA A 40 -21.42 8.27 -16.43
N THR A 41 -21.91 8.83 -15.31
CA THR A 41 -21.72 10.24 -15.03
C THR A 41 -20.22 10.48 -15.00
N THR A 42 -19.75 11.20 -16.00
CA THR A 42 -18.41 11.72 -16.09
C THR A 42 -18.07 12.36 -14.75
N SER A 43 -16.95 11.95 -14.19
CA SER A 43 -16.35 12.62 -13.03
C SER A 43 -16.32 14.12 -13.32
N PRO A 44 -16.65 14.99 -12.35
CA PRO A 44 -16.60 16.45 -12.57
C PRO A 44 -15.20 17.00 -12.84
N ASP A 45 -14.19 16.15 -12.95
CA ASP A 45 -12.85 16.49 -13.46
C ASP A 45 -12.68 16.26 -14.98
N ALA A 46 -13.71 15.86 -15.72
CA ALA A 46 -13.71 15.97 -17.16
C ALA A 46 -13.86 17.44 -17.53
N ARG A 47 -12.76 18.19 -17.46
CA ARG A 47 -12.62 19.47 -18.15
C ARG A 47 -12.50 19.16 -19.64
N GLU A 48 -13.15 19.99 -20.45
CA GLU A 48 -12.97 19.98 -21.90
C GLU A 48 -11.48 19.97 -22.29
N PRO A 49 -11.09 19.40 -23.44
CA PRO A 49 -9.70 19.38 -23.88
C PRO A 49 -9.26 20.81 -24.25
N GLY A 50 -8.94 21.58 -23.25
CA GLY A 50 -8.19 22.81 -23.36
C GLY A 50 -6.78 22.50 -22.92
N THR A 51 -5.79 22.88 -23.68
CA THR A 51 -4.36 22.74 -23.47
C THR A 51 -4.01 22.96 -21.97
N VAL A 52 -4.01 21.90 -21.20
CA VAL A 52 -3.57 21.96 -19.79
C VAL A 52 -2.06 22.03 -19.85
N VAL A 53 -1.53 23.22 -19.64
CA VAL A 53 -0.10 23.41 -19.39
C VAL A 53 0.27 22.43 -18.29
N ALA A 54 1.11 21.46 -18.64
CA ALA A 54 1.67 20.50 -17.68
C ALA A 54 2.25 21.32 -16.52
N ARG A 55 1.60 21.30 -15.36
CA ARG A 55 2.24 21.77 -14.15
C ARG A 55 3.26 20.72 -13.82
N GLY A 56 4.51 21.00 -14.07
CA GLY A 56 5.63 20.19 -13.63
C GLY A 56 5.50 19.89 -12.13
N PRO A 57 6.21 18.87 -11.65
CA PRO A 57 6.28 18.57 -10.23
C PRO A 57 6.57 19.84 -9.44
N ARG A 58 6.06 19.95 -8.23
CA ARG A 58 6.41 21.06 -7.34
C ARG A 58 7.89 20.93 -7.01
N GLU A 59 8.73 21.59 -7.80
CA GLU A 59 10.17 21.59 -7.58
C GLU A 59 10.47 22.22 -6.23
N ARG A 60 11.05 21.43 -5.35
CA ARG A 60 11.58 21.93 -4.09
C ARG A 60 12.99 22.45 -4.32
N PRO A 61 13.42 23.54 -3.67
CA PRO A 61 14.80 23.98 -3.74
C PRO A 61 15.72 22.89 -3.17
N PRO A 62 16.89 22.65 -3.79
CA PRO A 62 17.86 21.72 -3.25
C PRO A 62 18.45 22.28 -1.95
N VAL A 63 18.78 21.38 -1.03
CA VAL A 63 19.55 21.66 0.18
C VAL A 63 20.90 20.92 0.11
N PRO A 64 21.91 21.32 0.90
CA PRO A 64 23.15 20.55 1.00
C PRO A 64 22.84 19.11 1.45
N PRO A 65 23.53 18.11 0.88
CA PRO A 65 23.42 16.73 1.36
C PRO A 65 23.82 16.63 2.84
N ALA A 66 23.22 15.70 3.54
CA ALA A 66 23.59 15.40 4.91
C ALA A 66 24.96 14.69 4.99
N PRO A 67 25.58 14.62 6.18
CA PRO A 67 26.80 13.87 6.38
C PRO A 67 26.63 12.39 6.02
N VAL A 68 27.59 11.82 5.34
CA VAL A 68 27.68 10.38 5.13
C VAL A 68 28.28 9.76 6.39
N LEU A 69 27.52 8.86 7.03
CA LEU A 69 27.99 8.16 8.20
C LEU A 69 28.84 6.95 7.79
N ALA A 70 30.00 6.81 8.42
CA ALA A 70 30.83 5.62 8.25
C ALA A 70 30.16 4.42 8.91
N ASP A 71 30.25 3.26 8.28
CA ASP A 71 29.74 1.97 8.79
C ASP A 71 28.25 1.98 9.20
N ALA A 72 27.47 2.93 8.67
CA ALA A 72 26.04 3.01 8.94
C ALA A 72 25.27 1.95 8.17
N TYR A 73 24.29 1.36 8.83
CA TYR A 73 23.20 0.67 8.13
C TYR A 73 22.42 1.68 7.27
N ARG A 74 22.10 1.30 6.04
CA ARG A 74 21.37 2.14 5.09
C ARG A 74 20.07 1.50 4.67
N PHE A 75 19.05 2.31 4.48
CA PHE A 75 17.76 1.90 3.96
C PHE A 75 17.13 3.00 3.09
N VAL A 76 16.24 2.62 2.21
CA VAL A 76 15.34 3.56 1.52
C VAL A 76 13.94 3.40 2.08
N SER A 77 13.22 4.50 2.28
CA SER A 77 11.79 4.50 2.52
C SER A 77 11.07 5.16 1.35
N ALA A 78 10.14 4.42 0.73
CA ALA A 78 9.46 4.83 -0.50
C ALA A 78 8.04 4.26 -0.55
N PRO A 79 7.07 4.85 0.17
CA PRO A 79 5.65 4.51 0.05
C PRO A 79 5.02 5.13 -1.21
N ASP A 80 3.76 4.79 -1.46
CA ASP A 80 2.90 5.40 -2.47
C ASP A 80 3.48 5.31 -3.89
N PHE A 81 3.91 4.10 -4.31
CA PHE A 81 4.26 3.84 -5.71
C PHE A 81 3.07 4.09 -6.63
N LEU A 82 1.93 3.91 -6.09
CA LEU A 82 0.62 4.22 -6.59
C LEU A 82 0.36 3.84 -8.03
N ASN A 83 -0.36 2.73 -8.14
CA ASN A 83 -1.37 2.72 -9.15
C ASN A 83 -0.92 2.30 -10.52
N GLN A 84 0.34 1.91 -10.66
CA GLN A 84 0.88 1.63 -11.97
C GLN A 84 0.92 0.12 -12.20
N ASP A 85 0.48 -0.28 -13.36
CA ASP A 85 0.58 -1.65 -13.80
C ASP A 85 2.02 -1.89 -14.26
N VAL A 86 2.80 -2.64 -13.49
CA VAL A 86 4.23 -2.90 -13.75
C VAL A 86 4.48 -4.20 -14.50
N ALA A 87 3.43 -4.92 -14.87
CA ALA A 87 3.53 -6.17 -15.57
C ALA A 87 3.04 -6.04 -17.02
N ASP A 88 3.85 -6.45 -17.97
CA ASP A 88 3.43 -6.62 -19.36
C ASP A 88 2.56 -7.87 -19.49
N LEU A 89 1.26 -7.68 -19.60
CA LEU A 89 0.31 -8.78 -19.76
C LEU A 89 0.34 -9.40 -21.16
N THR A 90 1.06 -8.81 -22.10
CA THR A 90 1.24 -9.40 -23.43
C THR A 90 2.35 -10.44 -23.45
N ALA A 91 3.34 -10.34 -22.55
CA ALA A 91 4.49 -11.24 -22.48
C ALA A 91 4.09 -12.69 -22.16
N ASP A 92 3.02 -12.92 -21.42
CA ASP A 92 2.52 -14.25 -21.06
C ASP A 92 1.70 -14.95 -22.16
N GLY A 93 1.76 -14.47 -23.41
CA GLY A 93 0.97 -15.00 -24.51
C GLY A 93 -0.54 -14.71 -24.39
N ARG A 94 -0.94 -13.81 -23.51
CA ARG A 94 -2.32 -13.33 -23.40
C ARG A 94 -2.64 -12.45 -24.60
N THR A 95 -3.81 -12.64 -25.18
CA THR A 95 -4.25 -11.81 -26.30
C THR A 95 -4.41 -10.36 -25.83
N PRO A 96 -3.72 -9.40 -26.41
CA PRO A 96 -3.89 -7.99 -26.11
C PRO A 96 -5.35 -7.59 -26.29
N HIS A 97 -5.89 -6.86 -25.34
CA HIS A 97 -7.22 -6.30 -25.46
C HIS A 97 -7.13 -4.86 -25.98
N VAL A 98 -7.63 -4.63 -27.16
CA VAL A 98 -7.66 -3.29 -27.75
C VAL A 98 -8.92 -2.55 -27.28
N VAL A 99 -8.74 -1.41 -26.62
CA VAL A 99 -9.84 -0.52 -26.25
C VAL A 99 -10.38 0.13 -27.51
N LYS A 100 -11.58 -0.26 -27.93
CA LYS A 100 -12.17 0.18 -29.22
C LYS A 100 -12.30 1.70 -29.36
N ALA A 101 -12.47 2.42 -28.25
CA ALA A 101 -12.63 3.87 -28.27
C ALA A 101 -11.33 4.64 -28.57
N THR A 102 -10.18 4.09 -28.17
CA THR A 102 -8.88 4.78 -28.23
C THR A 102 -7.87 4.07 -29.13
N GLY A 103 -8.11 2.81 -29.46
CA GLY A 103 -7.14 1.98 -30.20
C GLY A 103 -5.98 1.47 -29.35
N GLU A 104 -5.95 1.79 -28.07
CA GLU A 104 -4.88 1.41 -27.16
C GLU A 104 -4.93 -0.08 -26.81
N VAL A 105 -3.78 -0.65 -26.55
CA VAL A 105 -3.66 -1.98 -25.97
C VAL A 105 -3.83 -1.85 -24.45
N ALA A 106 -4.98 -2.23 -23.97
CA ALA A 106 -5.25 -2.24 -22.54
C ALA A 106 -4.38 -3.29 -21.83
N ASN A 107 -3.97 -2.96 -20.61
CA ASN A 107 -3.19 -3.85 -19.74
C ASN A 107 -1.78 -4.16 -20.27
N SER A 108 -1.21 -3.27 -21.06
CA SER A 108 0.22 -3.25 -21.35
C SER A 108 0.92 -2.26 -20.42
N THR A 109 2.16 -2.55 -20.09
CA THR A 109 3.01 -1.61 -19.38
C THR A 109 3.25 -0.38 -20.25
N ASN A 110 3.14 0.81 -19.67
CA ASN A 110 3.58 2.03 -20.32
C ASN A 110 5.11 2.06 -20.30
N GLU A 111 5.74 2.07 -21.47
CA GLU A 111 7.20 2.01 -21.60
C GLU A 111 7.93 3.19 -20.96
N GLU A 112 7.34 4.38 -20.97
CA GLU A 112 7.94 5.55 -20.32
C GLU A 112 7.88 5.42 -18.79
N TYR A 113 6.76 4.91 -18.28
CA TYR A 113 6.63 4.60 -16.88
C TYR A 113 7.59 3.49 -16.44
N ASP A 114 7.72 2.45 -17.24
CA ASP A 114 8.62 1.34 -16.99
C ASP A 114 10.08 1.82 -16.89
N ARG A 115 10.53 2.64 -17.85
CA ARG A 115 11.86 3.25 -17.81
C ARG A 115 12.06 4.20 -16.62
N ALA A 116 11.03 4.98 -16.28
CA ALA A 116 11.10 5.92 -15.16
C ALA A 116 11.17 5.18 -13.81
N LEU A 117 10.40 4.10 -13.67
CA LEU A 117 10.44 3.26 -12.46
C LEU A 117 11.79 2.56 -12.31
N ASP A 118 12.31 2.00 -13.40
CA ASP A 118 13.62 1.35 -13.41
C ASP A 118 14.74 2.33 -13.05
N HIS A 119 14.69 3.55 -13.59
CA HIS A 119 15.63 4.61 -13.24
C HIS A 119 15.60 4.96 -11.75
N VAL A 120 14.40 5.12 -11.18
CA VAL A 120 14.24 5.42 -9.74
C VAL A 120 14.76 4.29 -8.87
N ILE A 121 14.44 3.03 -9.20
CA ILE A 121 14.91 1.87 -8.42
C ILE A 121 16.42 1.69 -8.55
N THR A 122 16.98 1.91 -9.75
CA THR A 122 18.44 1.91 -9.97
C THR A 122 19.16 2.91 -9.08
N GLU A 123 18.61 4.13 -8.98
CA GLU A 123 19.20 5.15 -8.10
C GLU A 123 19.06 4.75 -6.61
N MET A 124 17.91 4.24 -6.17
CA MET A 124 17.78 3.72 -4.81
C MET A 124 18.86 2.69 -4.47
N ALA A 125 19.09 1.71 -5.37
CA ALA A 125 20.13 0.70 -5.18
C ALA A 125 21.57 1.30 -5.17
N SER A 126 21.80 2.39 -5.90
CA SER A 126 23.12 3.03 -5.99
C SER A 126 23.60 3.64 -4.67
N HIS A 127 22.71 3.83 -3.69
CA HIS A 127 23.07 4.31 -2.36
C HIS A 127 23.73 3.25 -1.46
N GLY A 128 23.91 2.03 -1.95
CA GLY A 128 24.53 0.93 -1.19
C GLY A 128 23.64 0.45 -0.05
N THR A 129 22.35 0.37 -0.30
CA THR A 129 21.35 -0.28 0.56
C THR A 129 20.77 -1.50 -0.14
N ASP A 130 20.40 -2.50 0.66
CA ASP A 130 19.67 -3.67 0.19
C ASP A 130 18.17 -3.62 0.59
N ASP A 131 17.77 -2.62 1.38
CA ASP A 131 16.47 -2.61 2.05
C ASP A 131 15.60 -1.41 1.64
N VAL A 132 14.35 -1.70 1.22
CA VAL A 132 13.33 -0.69 0.89
C VAL A 132 12.10 -0.87 1.77
N LEU A 133 11.84 0.12 2.61
CA LEU A 133 10.67 0.22 3.48
C LEU A 133 9.52 0.85 2.68
N VAL A 134 8.38 0.16 2.60
CA VAL A 134 7.23 0.64 1.84
C VAL A 134 6.03 0.74 2.76
N ALA A 135 5.72 1.93 3.20
CA ALA A 135 4.60 2.20 4.09
C ALA A 135 3.23 2.19 3.36
N GLY A 136 3.00 1.21 2.49
CA GLY A 136 1.75 0.96 1.78
C GLY A 136 1.66 1.58 0.39
N ASP A 137 0.55 1.30 -0.27
CA ASP A 137 0.16 1.81 -1.59
C ASP A 137 1.13 1.47 -2.72
N LEU A 138 1.46 0.19 -2.85
CA LEU A 138 2.20 -0.33 -3.98
C LEU A 138 1.40 -0.29 -5.29
N VAL A 139 0.08 -0.54 -5.20
CA VAL A 139 -0.79 -0.78 -6.36
C VAL A 139 -2.06 0.06 -6.31
N GLU A 140 -2.74 0.22 -7.46
CA GLU A 140 -4.03 0.90 -7.55
C GLU A 140 -5.17 0.15 -6.81
N GLY A 141 -5.11 -1.16 -6.76
CA GLY A 141 -6.06 -1.97 -6.01
C GLY A 141 -7.51 -2.01 -6.51
N ARG A 142 -7.83 -1.46 -7.68
CA ARG A 142 -9.20 -1.41 -8.23
C ARG A 142 -9.56 -2.57 -9.15
N TRP A 143 -8.83 -3.64 -9.12
CA TRP A 143 -8.91 -4.74 -10.09
C TRP A 143 -10.25 -5.46 -10.15
N GLY A 144 -11.05 -5.42 -9.10
CA GLY A 144 -12.40 -5.99 -9.08
C GLY A 144 -13.45 -5.15 -9.80
N ARG A 145 -13.11 -3.97 -10.33
CA ARG A 145 -14.03 -3.05 -11.02
C ARG A 145 -13.98 -3.20 -12.54
N ASP A 146 -12.80 -3.39 -13.11
CA ASP A 146 -12.54 -3.40 -14.56
C ASP A 146 -13.17 -2.17 -15.24
N ASP A 147 -12.85 -0.98 -14.73
CA ASP A 147 -13.42 0.29 -15.20
C ASP A 147 -13.10 0.55 -16.69
N ALA A 148 -11.96 0.06 -17.17
CA ALA A 148 -11.58 0.12 -18.58
C ALA A 148 -12.31 -0.91 -19.46
N ARG A 149 -13.11 -1.80 -18.87
CA ARG A 149 -13.86 -2.86 -19.56
C ARG A 149 -13.00 -3.77 -20.43
N THR A 150 -11.81 -4.04 -19.97
CA THR A 150 -10.83 -4.85 -20.70
C THR A 150 -11.12 -6.34 -20.64
N GLY A 151 -11.71 -6.79 -19.54
CA GLY A 151 -11.96 -8.20 -19.29
C GLY A 151 -10.70 -9.06 -19.11
N VAL A 152 -9.50 -8.46 -19.04
CA VAL A 152 -8.22 -9.18 -18.97
C VAL A 152 -8.16 -10.16 -17.80
N PHE A 153 -8.63 -9.73 -16.64
CA PHE A 153 -8.71 -10.61 -15.47
C PHE A 153 -10.04 -11.35 -15.36
N GLY A 154 -10.84 -11.28 -16.42
CA GLY A 154 -12.16 -11.92 -16.54
C GLY A 154 -13.31 -11.00 -16.17
N PRO A 155 -14.55 -11.50 -16.28
CA PRO A 155 -15.73 -10.68 -16.06
C PRO A 155 -15.85 -10.25 -14.59
N THR A 156 -16.44 -9.06 -14.35
CA THR A 156 -16.64 -8.44 -13.03
C THR A 156 -18.11 -8.15 -12.70
N ARG A 157 -19.04 -8.80 -13.39
CA ARG A 157 -20.49 -8.54 -13.24
C ARG A 157 -21.06 -9.01 -11.89
N THR A 158 -20.56 -10.14 -11.38
CA THR A 158 -20.97 -10.71 -10.09
C THR A 158 -19.87 -10.58 -9.05
N GLU A 159 -20.21 -10.60 -7.78
CA GLU A 159 -19.25 -10.56 -6.67
C GLU A 159 -18.20 -11.68 -6.77
N ARG A 160 -18.62 -12.90 -7.08
CA ARG A 160 -17.70 -14.03 -7.30
C ARG A 160 -16.74 -13.81 -8.48
N GLN A 161 -17.19 -13.15 -9.53
CA GLN A 161 -16.33 -12.79 -10.67
C GLN A 161 -15.32 -11.72 -10.26
N ARG A 162 -15.74 -10.69 -9.50
CA ARG A 162 -14.85 -9.63 -9.00
C ARG A 162 -13.75 -10.18 -8.09
N VAL A 163 -14.10 -11.07 -7.17
CA VAL A 163 -13.12 -11.76 -6.31
C VAL A 163 -12.08 -12.52 -7.15
N ARG A 164 -12.53 -13.21 -8.21
CA ARG A 164 -11.60 -13.91 -9.10
C ARG A 164 -10.72 -12.95 -9.90
N ALA A 165 -11.28 -11.87 -10.40
CA ALA A 165 -10.51 -10.85 -11.12
C ALA A 165 -9.46 -10.22 -10.22
N TRP A 166 -9.84 -9.86 -8.98
CA TRP A 166 -8.91 -9.36 -7.98
C TRP A 166 -7.74 -10.31 -7.74
N ARG A 167 -8.02 -11.58 -7.44
CA ARG A 167 -6.96 -12.58 -7.20
C ARG A 167 -6.03 -12.75 -8.39
N ARG A 168 -6.55 -12.72 -9.62
CA ARG A 168 -5.74 -12.84 -10.82
C ARG A 168 -4.86 -11.62 -11.05
N ALA A 169 -5.38 -10.43 -10.84
CA ALA A 169 -4.60 -9.20 -10.95
C ALA A 169 -3.49 -9.14 -9.88
N ALA A 170 -3.82 -9.44 -8.64
CA ALA A 170 -2.87 -9.48 -7.54
C ALA A 170 -1.73 -10.47 -7.80
N ALA A 171 -2.04 -11.66 -8.35
CA ALA A 171 -1.04 -12.67 -8.70
C ALA A 171 -0.12 -12.24 -9.87
N VAL A 172 -0.42 -11.15 -10.56
CA VAL A 172 0.43 -10.57 -11.61
C VAL A 172 1.20 -9.38 -11.06
N TYR A 173 0.50 -8.41 -10.48
CA TYR A 173 1.12 -7.12 -10.13
C TYR A 173 1.99 -7.16 -8.89
N TYR A 174 1.60 -7.84 -7.83
CA TYR A 174 2.45 -7.92 -6.63
C TYR A 174 3.79 -8.62 -6.88
N PRO A 175 3.84 -9.80 -7.53
CA PRO A 175 5.12 -10.40 -7.90
C PRO A 175 5.94 -9.50 -8.83
N ALA A 176 5.33 -8.83 -9.81
CA ALA A 176 6.03 -7.94 -10.73
C ALA A 176 6.73 -6.79 -10.00
N TYR A 177 6.08 -6.18 -8.99
CA TYR A 177 6.74 -5.18 -8.11
C TYR A 177 7.91 -5.78 -7.36
N ARG A 178 7.68 -6.89 -6.65
CA ARG A 178 8.73 -7.56 -5.87
C ARG A 178 9.93 -7.94 -6.74
N ASP A 179 9.68 -8.53 -7.89
CA ASP A 179 10.72 -9.05 -8.77
C ASP A 179 11.53 -7.91 -9.39
N ARG A 180 10.92 -6.75 -9.63
CA ARG A 180 11.60 -5.53 -10.08
C ARG A 180 12.60 -5.02 -9.05
N PHE A 181 12.22 -4.92 -7.78
CA PHE A 181 13.17 -4.58 -6.71
C PHE A 181 14.28 -5.62 -6.56
N THR A 182 13.91 -6.89 -6.57
CA THR A 182 14.87 -8.00 -6.45
C THR A 182 15.88 -8.03 -7.60
N ALA A 183 15.48 -7.63 -8.83
CA ALA A 183 16.38 -7.52 -9.97
C ALA A 183 17.50 -6.49 -9.75
N HIS A 184 17.27 -5.49 -8.89
CA HIS A 184 18.26 -4.49 -8.47
C HIS A 184 18.94 -4.83 -7.13
N GLY A 185 18.79 -6.04 -6.61
CA GLY A 185 19.36 -6.47 -5.33
C GLY A 185 18.62 -5.95 -4.09
N LEU A 186 17.44 -5.35 -4.27
CA LEU A 186 16.69 -4.73 -3.18
C LEU A 186 15.62 -5.67 -2.61
N THR A 187 15.52 -5.68 -1.29
CA THR A 187 14.48 -6.38 -0.52
C THR A 187 13.41 -5.40 -0.06
N THR A 188 12.14 -5.68 -0.36
CA THR A 188 11.04 -4.83 0.08
C THR A 188 10.44 -5.30 1.40
N TYR A 189 10.07 -4.33 2.26
CA TYR A 189 9.36 -4.49 3.53
C TYR A 189 8.03 -3.73 3.46
N PRO A 190 7.00 -4.28 2.84
CA PRO A 190 5.77 -3.54 2.56
C PRO A 190 4.77 -3.61 3.71
N ALA A 191 4.12 -2.48 4.00
CA ALA A 191 2.88 -2.41 4.77
C ALA A 191 1.65 -2.47 3.86
N VAL A 192 0.49 -2.72 4.43
CA VAL A 192 -0.80 -2.56 3.74
C VAL A 192 -1.15 -1.09 3.67
N GLY A 193 -1.49 -0.59 2.47
CA GLY A 193 -2.10 0.71 2.26
C GLY A 193 -3.61 0.61 1.97
N ASP A 194 -4.28 1.73 1.76
CA ASP A 194 -5.71 1.72 1.47
C ASP A 194 -6.02 1.22 0.06
N HIS A 195 -5.09 1.38 -0.86
CA HIS A 195 -5.18 0.79 -2.19
C HIS A 195 -5.08 -0.75 -2.16
N GLU A 196 -4.26 -1.33 -1.28
CA GLU A 196 -4.22 -2.79 -1.07
C GLU A 196 -5.54 -3.33 -0.54
N ILE A 197 -6.35 -2.54 0.15
CA ILE A 197 -7.68 -2.95 0.64
C ILE A 197 -8.85 -2.44 -0.22
N GLY A 198 -8.56 -2.02 -1.45
CA GLY A 198 -9.56 -1.72 -2.47
C GLY A 198 -9.85 -0.25 -2.69
N ASP A 199 -9.03 0.64 -2.21
CA ASP A 199 -9.12 2.10 -2.35
C ASP A 199 -10.38 2.71 -1.70
N ASP A 200 -10.20 3.53 -0.70
CA ASP A 200 -11.26 4.27 0.00
C ASP A 200 -12.49 3.43 0.46
N PRO A 201 -12.35 2.34 1.25
CA PRO A 201 -13.51 1.55 1.66
C PRO A 201 -14.47 2.27 2.62
N TRP A 202 -14.15 3.48 3.08
CA TRP A 202 -14.92 4.33 4.01
C TRP A 202 -15.53 5.56 3.38
N ARG A 203 -15.31 5.86 2.10
CA ARG A 203 -15.72 7.11 1.47
C ARG A 203 -17.25 7.32 1.53
N LYS A 204 -17.67 8.40 2.22
CA LYS A 204 -19.08 8.71 2.47
C LYS A 204 -19.61 9.87 1.61
N ARG A 205 -18.74 10.67 0.99
CA ARG A 205 -19.14 11.92 0.32
C ARG A 205 -19.84 11.72 -1.03
N ARG A 206 -19.62 10.60 -1.70
CA ARG A 206 -20.31 10.23 -2.94
C ARG A 206 -20.76 8.78 -2.87
N PRO A 207 -21.94 8.42 -3.41
CA PRO A 207 -22.33 7.06 -3.53
C PRO A 207 -21.28 6.28 -4.36
N ASP A 208 -20.64 5.31 -3.75
CA ASP A 208 -19.79 4.34 -4.44
C ASP A 208 -20.50 3.00 -4.42
N PRO A 209 -21.00 2.49 -5.57
CA PRO A 209 -21.68 1.20 -5.63
C PRO A 209 -20.78 0.03 -5.24
N TRP A 210 -19.45 0.28 -5.17
CA TRP A 210 -18.46 -0.72 -4.82
C TRP A 210 -18.11 -0.73 -3.33
N ILE A 211 -18.57 0.24 -2.54
CA ILE A 211 -18.20 0.40 -1.13
C ILE A 211 -18.50 -0.85 -0.31
N ASP A 212 -19.66 -1.46 -0.52
CA ASP A 212 -20.05 -2.68 0.19
C ASP A 212 -19.23 -3.89 -0.23
N PHE A 213 -18.84 -3.97 -1.51
CA PHE A 213 -17.94 -5.00 -2.00
C PHE A 213 -16.55 -4.84 -1.35
N LYS A 214 -15.97 -3.65 -1.37
CA LYS A 214 -14.69 -3.34 -0.75
C LYS A 214 -14.68 -3.74 0.73
N ARG A 215 -15.64 -3.22 1.50
CA ARG A 215 -15.76 -3.47 2.95
C ARG A 215 -15.90 -4.96 3.30
N ARG A 216 -16.69 -5.70 2.52
CA ARG A 216 -16.83 -7.14 2.75
C ARG A 216 -15.56 -7.91 2.50
N HIS A 217 -14.75 -7.47 1.53
CA HIS A 217 -13.61 -8.20 1.04
C HIS A 217 -12.25 -7.72 1.58
N VAL A 218 -12.22 -6.74 2.50
CA VAL A 218 -10.96 -6.33 3.17
C VAL A 218 -10.16 -7.53 3.71
N PRO A 219 -10.75 -8.51 4.40
CA PRO A 219 -9.96 -9.67 4.85
C PRO A 219 -9.36 -10.48 3.70
N LEU A 220 -10.10 -10.62 2.59
CA LEU A 220 -9.60 -11.28 1.38
C LEU A 220 -8.44 -10.50 0.76
N PHE A 221 -8.58 -9.18 0.66
CA PHE A 221 -7.55 -8.33 0.07
C PHE A 221 -6.25 -8.42 0.86
N LYS A 222 -6.33 -8.35 2.20
CA LYS A 222 -5.18 -8.56 3.10
C LYS A 222 -4.58 -9.95 2.97
N GLN A 223 -5.40 -10.98 2.90
CA GLN A 223 -4.93 -12.35 2.66
C GLN A 223 -4.15 -12.45 1.36
N VAL A 224 -4.67 -11.90 0.26
CA VAL A 224 -4.01 -11.95 -1.05
C VAL A 224 -2.70 -11.14 -1.04
N PHE A 225 -2.69 -9.98 -0.39
CA PHE A 225 -1.46 -9.22 -0.18
C PHE A 225 -0.40 -10.04 0.57
N ALA A 226 -0.79 -10.65 1.68
CA ALA A 226 0.11 -11.49 2.47
C ALA A 226 0.64 -12.70 1.68
N GLU A 227 -0.23 -13.37 0.91
CA GLU A 227 0.12 -14.48 0.02
C GLU A 227 1.18 -14.08 -1.02
N GLN A 228 1.08 -12.87 -1.59
CA GLN A 228 1.92 -12.41 -2.69
C GLN A 228 3.18 -11.66 -2.24
N MET A 229 3.10 -10.89 -1.16
CA MET A 229 4.18 -9.99 -0.73
C MET A 229 4.91 -10.47 0.53
N LEU A 230 4.23 -11.16 1.43
CA LEU A 230 4.77 -11.53 2.75
C LEU A 230 5.00 -13.03 2.91
N THR A 231 4.84 -13.79 1.82
CA THR A 231 5.08 -15.24 1.78
C THR A 231 6.15 -15.53 0.73
N GLY A 232 7.11 -16.38 1.07
CA GLY A 232 8.14 -16.82 0.15
C GLY A 232 7.61 -17.81 -0.89
N ALA A 233 8.40 -18.07 -1.91
CA ALA A 233 8.05 -19.03 -2.98
C ALA A 233 7.83 -20.47 -2.45
N ASP A 234 8.39 -20.79 -1.29
CA ASP A 234 8.22 -22.05 -0.56
C ASP A 234 6.90 -22.10 0.25
N GLY A 235 6.10 -21.06 0.21
CA GLY A 235 4.86 -20.93 1.00
C GLY A 235 5.08 -20.57 2.46
N VAL A 236 6.32 -20.29 2.86
CA VAL A 236 6.64 -19.90 4.24
C VAL A 236 6.60 -18.38 4.38
N ALA A 237 6.15 -17.92 5.53
CA ALA A 237 6.15 -16.51 5.87
C ALA A 237 7.58 -15.93 5.85
N ARG A 238 7.77 -14.83 5.12
CA ARG A 238 9.06 -14.11 5.03
C ARG A 238 9.51 -13.57 6.40
N PHE A 239 8.56 -13.15 7.22
CA PHE A 239 8.79 -12.58 8.54
C PHE A 239 8.09 -13.43 9.60
N THR A 240 8.78 -13.87 10.62
CA THR A 240 8.28 -14.84 11.60
C THR A 240 7.74 -14.20 12.89
N ASP A 241 8.23 -13.00 13.25
CA ASP A 241 7.68 -12.26 14.39
C ASP A 241 6.42 -11.50 13.96
N ARG A 242 5.27 -12.08 14.30
CA ARG A 242 3.93 -11.62 13.91
C ARG A 242 2.94 -11.72 15.05
N PRO A 243 1.81 -11.00 14.99
CA PRO A 243 0.67 -11.30 15.84
C PRO A 243 0.24 -12.77 15.65
N ARG A 244 0.08 -13.49 16.75
CA ARG A 244 -0.29 -14.93 16.68
C ARG A 244 -1.75 -15.15 16.31
N ARG A 245 -2.56 -14.12 16.38
CA ARG A 245 -4.00 -14.12 16.09
C ARG A 245 -4.47 -12.70 15.75
N GLY A 246 -5.71 -12.59 15.34
CA GLY A 246 -6.33 -11.32 14.97
C GLY A 246 -6.27 -11.04 13.46
N PRO A 247 -6.97 -10.00 13.01
CA PRO A 247 -7.08 -9.68 11.58
C PRO A 247 -5.76 -9.29 10.91
N ALA A 248 -4.77 -8.86 11.70
CA ALA A 248 -3.46 -8.43 11.23
C ALA A 248 -2.37 -9.51 11.33
N GLN A 249 -2.72 -10.77 11.70
CA GLN A 249 -1.76 -11.84 11.92
C GLN A 249 -0.85 -12.12 10.70
N ASP A 250 -1.33 -11.86 9.49
CA ASP A 250 -0.61 -12.12 8.26
C ASP A 250 -0.03 -10.86 7.61
N THR A 251 -0.41 -9.68 8.09
CA THR A 251 -0.05 -8.38 7.49
C THR A 251 0.84 -7.51 8.37
N ALA A 252 0.87 -7.74 9.68
CA ALA A 252 1.79 -7.06 10.60
C ALA A 252 2.99 -7.96 10.93
N TYR A 253 4.18 -7.38 11.07
CA TYR A 253 5.40 -8.11 11.39
C TYR A 253 6.47 -7.22 11.99
N ALA A 254 7.46 -7.85 12.63
CA ALA A 254 8.69 -7.18 13.06
C ALA A 254 9.90 -7.93 12.51
N VAL A 255 10.96 -7.18 12.19
CA VAL A 255 12.21 -7.73 11.66
C VAL A 255 13.40 -6.88 12.09
N ARG A 256 14.48 -7.53 12.49
CA ARG A 256 15.79 -6.88 12.67
C ARG A 256 16.41 -6.70 11.29
N LEU A 257 16.52 -5.45 10.86
CA LEU A 257 17.16 -5.11 9.59
C LEU A 257 18.68 -5.13 9.74
N ASP A 258 19.17 -4.66 10.89
CA ASP A 258 20.59 -4.64 11.25
C ASP A 258 20.75 -4.80 12.77
N ALA A 259 21.98 -4.86 13.26
CA ALA A 259 22.27 -4.88 14.70
C ALA A 259 21.65 -3.70 15.44
N ASP A 260 21.57 -2.56 14.78
CA ASP A 260 21.11 -1.29 15.37
C ASP A 260 19.65 -0.94 15.06
N VAL A 261 19.01 -1.62 14.10
CA VAL A 261 17.69 -1.22 13.59
C VAL A 261 16.66 -2.35 13.65
N LEU A 262 15.55 -2.09 14.34
CA LEU A 262 14.34 -2.91 14.34
C LEU A 262 13.24 -2.18 13.55
N LEU A 263 12.71 -2.84 12.52
CA LEU A 263 11.50 -2.41 11.83
C LEU A 263 10.29 -3.16 12.37
N VAL A 264 9.23 -2.42 12.66
CA VAL A 264 7.90 -2.98 12.98
C VAL A 264 6.89 -2.45 11.98
N THR A 265 6.30 -3.33 11.21
CA THR A 265 5.27 -2.98 10.21
C THR A 265 3.88 -3.25 10.80
N LEU A 266 3.01 -2.24 10.75
CA LEU A 266 1.66 -2.30 11.26
C LEU A 266 0.63 -2.31 10.13
N ASP A 267 -0.42 -3.09 10.32
CA ASP A 267 -1.64 -2.99 9.55
C ASP A 267 -2.61 -2.05 10.28
N VAL A 268 -2.76 -0.85 9.77
CA VAL A 268 -3.53 0.24 10.40
C VAL A 268 -5.00 0.28 9.96
N PHE A 269 -5.46 -0.74 9.26
CA PHE A 269 -6.83 -0.85 8.75
C PHE A 269 -7.60 -1.96 9.45
N GLU A 270 -8.39 -1.62 10.43
CA GLU A 270 -9.19 -2.57 11.20
C GLU A 270 -10.62 -2.67 10.66
N ARG A 271 -11.09 -3.89 10.37
CA ARG A 271 -12.50 -4.09 10.04
C ARG A 271 -13.30 -4.43 11.29
N ARG A 272 -14.24 -3.55 11.67
CA ARG A 272 -15.21 -3.77 12.77
C ARG A 272 -16.62 -3.92 12.20
N GLY A 273 -17.16 -5.11 12.26
CA GLY A 273 -18.46 -5.38 11.66
C GLY A 273 -18.45 -5.17 10.14
N ARG A 274 -19.15 -4.14 9.68
CA ARG A 274 -19.22 -3.76 8.25
C ARG A 274 -18.33 -2.58 7.88
N ASP A 275 -17.75 -1.91 8.85
CA ASP A 275 -16.97 -0.70 8.62
C ASP A 275 -15.46 -0.96 8.72
N VAL A 276 -14.69 -0.12 8.06
CA VAL A 276 -13.23 -0.08 8.14
C VAL A 276 -12.82 1.14 8.94
N HIS A 277 -11.92 0.94 9.88
CA HIS A 277 -11.41 1.94 10.80
C HIS A 277 -9.91 2.10 10.62
N LEU A 278 -9.43 3.32 10.75
CA LEU A 278 -8.00 3.65 10.76
C LEU A 278 -7.45 3.41 12.16
N SER A 279 -7.26 2.16 12.49
CA SER A 279 -6.87 1.70 13.83
C SER A 279 -6.20 0.32 13.76
N VAL A 280 -5.50 -0.04 14.81
CA VAL A 280 -4.97 -1.39 15.01
C VAL A 280 -5.88 -2.19 15.92
N ASP A 281 -6.02 -3.48 15.65
CA ASP A 281 -6.80 -4.38 16.50
C ASP A 281 -6.10 -4.68 17.84
N PRO A 282 -6.84 -5.11 18.89
CA PRO A 282 -6.27 -5.35 20.22
C PRO A 282 -5.17 -6.41 20.26
N ASP A 283 -5.24 -7.44 19.41
CA ASP A 283 -4.24 -8.51 19.38
C ASP A 283 -2.93 -8.02 18.74
N GLN A 284 -3.02 -7.22 17.68
CA GLN A 284 -1.86 -6.54 17.09
C GLN A 284 -1.22 -5.58 18.10
N LEU A 285 -2.04 -4.80 18.82
CA LEU A 285 -1.52 -3.88 19.83
C LEU A 285 -0.85 -4.62 21.00
N ALA A 286 -1.37 -5.77 21.41
CA ALA A 286 -0.75 -6.60 22.45
C ALA A 286 0.58 -7.20 22.00
N TRP A 287 0.66 -7.66 20.74
CA TRP A 287 1.89 -8.13 20.09
C TRP A 287 2.92 -6.99 20.02
N LEU A 288 2.55 -5.82 19.53
CA LEU A 288 3.45 -4.65 19.46
C LEU A 288 4.07 -4.34 20.82
N ARG A 289 3.27 -4.34 21.90
CA ARG A 289 3.79 -4.17 23.26
C ARG A 289 4.83 -5.22 23.62
N GLY A 290 4.66 -6.44 23.15
CA GLY A 290 5.61 -7.55 23.32
C GLY A 290 6.93 -7.27 22.60
N VAL A 291 6.86 -6.91 21.32
CA VAL A 291 8.01 -6.55 20.48
C VAL A 291 8.80 -5.39 21.08
N LEU A 292 8.13 -4.31 21.47
CA LEU A 292 8.78 -3.13 22.04
C LEU A 292 9.45 -3.42 23.39
N ARG A 293 8.83 -4.28 24.24
CA ARG A 293 9.49 -4.73 25.47
C ARG A 293 10.73 -5.57 25.18
N GLN A 294 10.71 -6.39 24.13
CA GLN A 294 11.88 -7.17 23.75
C GLN A 294 12.98 -6.25 23.20
N ALA A 295 12.66 -5.34 22.32
CA ALA A 295 13.60 -4.35 21.77
C ALA A 295 14.37 -3.59 22.86
N ARG A 296 13.64 -3.19 23.94
CA ARG A 296 14.28 -2.55 25.10
C ARG A 296 15.21 -3.47 25.89
N ARG A 297 14.84 -4.76 26.07
CA ARG A 297 15.71 -5.72 26.76
C ARG A 297 16.98 -6.00 25.98
N ASP A 298 16.87 -5.98 24.65
CA ASP A 298 17.97 -6.21 23.72
C ASP A 298 18.78 -4.94 23.43
N ASP A 299 18.40 -3.82 24.09
CA ASP A 299 18.98 -2.48 23.91
C ASP A 299 19.14 -2.07 22.45
N VAL A 300 18.06 -2.30 21.68
CA VAL A 300 18.02 -1.96 20.26
C VAL A 300 18.18 -0.44 20.07
N PRO A 301 19.19 0.05 19.36
CA PRO A 301 19.41 1.47 19.16
C PRO A 301 18.22 2.19 18.51
N TRP A 302 17.71 1.69 17.41
CA TRP A 302 16.64 2.34 16.67
C TRP A 302 15.43 1.43 16.51
N VAL A 303 14.30 1.88 17.00
CA VAL A 303 12.99 1.23 16.80
C VAL A 303 12.18 2.07 15.83
N MET A 304 12.07 1.59 14.61
CA MET A 304 11.29 2.20 13.55
C MET A 304 9.96 1.46 13.41
N VAL A 305 8.87 2.19 13.35
CA VAL A 305 7.55 1.67 13.08
C VAL A 305 7.06 2.24 11.77
N GLN A 306 6.48 1.42 10.91
CA GLN A 306 5.79 1.91 9.71
C GLN A 306 4.33 1.45 9.69
N GLY A 307 3.49 2.33 9.16
CA GLY A 307 2.09 2.08 8.85
C GLY A 307 1.64 3.11 7.82
N HIS A 308 0.63 2.79 7.00
CA HIS A 308 0.34 3.65 5.86
C HIS A 308 -0.14 5.06 6.23
N VAL A 309 -0.91 5.18 7.31
CA VAL A 309 -1.65 6.40 7.65
C VAL A 309 -0.92 7.24 8.70
N PRO A 310 -0.79 8.56 8.52
CA PRO A 310 -0.15 9.43 9.50
C PRO A 310 -0.94 9.53 10.81
N MET A 311 -0.21 9.78 11.90
CA MET A 311 -0.74 9.93 13.26
C MET A 311 -0.95 11.39 13.64
N THR A 312 -0.09 12.28 13.13
CA THR A 312 -0.08 13.70 13.48
C THR A 312 -0.22 14.56 12.23
N GLY A 313 -0.54 15.82 12.44
CA GLY A 313 -0.29 16.87 11.52
C GLY A 313 -1.36 17.24 10.54
N LYS A 314 -0.97 18.19 9.74
CA LYS A 314 -1.73 18.65 8.59
C LYS A 314 -1.45 17.70 7.44
N VAL A 315 -2.37 16.81 7.19
CA VAL A 315 -2.32 16.06 5.95
C VAL A 315 -2.54 16.99 4.77
N ARG A 316 -1.87 16.73 3.67
CA ARG A 316 -2.06 17.46 2.42
C ARG A 316 -3.54 17.46 2.05
N THR A 317 -4.04 18.64 1.65
CA THR A 317 -5.46 18.82 1.28
C THR A 317 -5.74 18.53 -0.20
N ARG A 318 -4.72 18.23 -0.99
CA ARG A 318 -4.85 17.93 -2.42
C ARG A 318 -4.16 16.60 -2.73
N ASN A 319 -4.83 15.78 -3.54
CA ASN A 319 -4.28 14.56 -4.12
C ASN A 319 -4.00 13.40 -3.14
N SER A 320 -4.51 13.46 -1.91
CA SER A 320 -4.54 12.32 -0.99
C SER A 320 -5.97 12.04 -0.55
N SER A 321 -6.20 10.90 0.06
CA SER A 321 -7.50 10.53 0.66
C SER A 321 -7.77 11.26 1.96
N HIS A 322 -6.82 12.03 2.46
CA HIS A 322 -6.85 12.78 3.74
C HIS A 322 -7.03 11.88 4.96
N LEU A 323 -6.48 10.69 4.92
CA LEU A 323 -6.58 9.76 6.02
C LEU A 323 -5.65 10.19 7.15
N VAL A 324 -6.16 10.08 8.37
CA VAL A 324 -5.41 10.25 9.61
C VAL A 324 -5.85 9.17 10.57
N TYR A 325 -4.91 8.58 11.28
CA TYR A 325 -5.21 7.55 12.26
C TYR A 325 -6.23 8.02 13.30
N GLU A 326 -7.21 7.16 13.64
CA GLU A 326 -8.28 7.51 14.57
C GLU A 326 -7.71 7.95 15.93
N ARG A 327 -8.10 9.16 16.38
CA ARG A 327 -7.61 9.83 17.58
C ARG A 327 -6.12 10.24 17.53
N GLY A 328 -5.38 9.93 16.46
CA GLY A 328 -4.00 10.35 16.26
C GLY A 328 -3.11 10.12 17.49
N THR A 329 -2.42 11.15 17.95
CA THR A 329 -1.54 11.10 19.14
C THR A 329 -2.28 10.83 20.48
N ARG A 330 -3.60 10.84 20.50
CA ARG A 330 -4.41 10.45 21.67
C ARG A 330 -4.83 8.98 21.63
N SER A 331 -4.40 8.22 20.63
CA SER A 331 -4.73 6.80 20.46
C SER A 331 -3.95 5.91 21.43
N ASP A 332 -4.42 4.67 21.58
CA ASP A 332 -3.69 3.65 22.33
C ASP A 332 -2.41 3.21 21.60
N LEU A 333 -2.41 3.27 20.28
CA LEU A 333 -1.23 2.99 19.48
C LEU A 333 -0.12 4.01 19.78
N TRP A 334 -0.42 5.31 19.67
CA TRP A 334 0.57 6.34 19.96
C TRP A 334 1.16 6.20 21.38
N ARG A 335 0.28 6.06 22.37
CA ARG A 335 0.73 5.84 23.76
C ARG A 335 1.58 4.57 23.91
N THR A 336 1.30 3.53 23.14
CA THR A 336 2.09 2.29 23.15
C THR A 336 3.45 2.52 22.53
N MET A 337 3.54 3.24 21.43
CA MET A 337 4.80 3.60 20.76
C MET A 337 5.67 4.48 21.67
N VAL A 338 5.12 5.54 22.25
CA VAL A 338 5.84 6.43 23.20
C VAL A 338 6.40 5.65 24.39
N ARG A 339 5.55 4.86 25.06
CA ARG A 339 5.99 4.02 26.19
C ARG A 339 6.95 2.92 25.74
N GLY A 340 6.85 2.50 24.50
CA GLY A 340 7.68 1.49 23.86
C GLY A 340 9.07 1.97 23.50
N GLY A 341 9.31 3.28 23.42
CA GLY A 341 10.57 3.85 22.98
C GLY A 341 10.74 3.73 21.48
N VAL A 342 9.67 3.94 20.72
CA VAL A 342 9.74 4.08 19.27
C VAL A 342 10.41 5.42 18.96
N ASP A 343 11.38 5.39 18.05
CA ASP A 343 12.15 6.58 17.65
C ASP A 343 11.55 7.23 16.39
N VAL A 344 11.14 6.41 15.41
CA VAL A 344 10.63 6.89 14.12
C VAL A 344 9.31 6.20 13.77
N TYR A 345 8.36 6.97 13.27
CA TYR A 345 7.15 6.46 12.62
C TYR A 345 7.13 6.91 11.16
N LEU A 346 7.14 5.96 10.23
CA LEU A 346 7.09 6.19 8.79
C LEU A 346 5.67 5.96 8.26
N SER A 347 5.16 6.87 7.45
CA SER A 347 3.87 6.71 6.78
C SER A 347 3.87 7.23 5.35
N GLY A 348 2.92 6.76 4.57
CA GLY A 348 2.58 7.23 3.24
C GLY A 348 1.36 8.14 3.25
N GLU A 349 0.39 7.92 2.34
CA GLU A 349 -0.93 8.57 2.22
C GLU A 349 -0.87 10.06 1.79
N VAL A 350 0.09 10.82 2.29
CA VAL A 350 0.12 12.28 2.19
C VAL A 350 0.48 12.74 0.78
N HIS A 351 1.26 11.95 0.03
CA HIS A 351 1.81 12.29 -1.28
C HIS A 351 2.60 13.62 -1.27
N ASP A 352 3.22 13.91 -0.14
CA ASP A 352 4.08 15.05 0.12
C ASP A 352 4.88 14.75 1.40
N GLN A 353 5.90 15.54 1.70
CA GLN A 353 6.66 15.39 2.93
C GLN A 353 6.01 16.20 4.05
N THR A 354 5.79 15.56 5.18
CA THR A 354 5.34 16.18 6.43
C THR A 354 6.10 15.54 7.58
N VAL A 355 6.81 16.34 8.34
CA VAL A 355 7.64 15.86 9.45
C VAL A 355 7.19 16.50 10.75
N HIS A 356 6.95 15.68 11.76
CA HIS A 356 6.62 16.13 13.11
C HIS A 356 7.51 15.42 14.12
N GLN A 357 7.95 16.17 15.13
CA GLN A 357 8.59 15.59 16.32
C GLN A 357 7.68 15.77 17.52
N ARG A 358 7.20 14.65 18.09
CA ARG A 358 6.31 14.70 19.23
C ARG A 358 6.50 13.53 20.19
N ASP A 359 6.48 13.82 21.49
CA ASP A 359 6.62 12.82 22.57
C ASP A 359 7.85 11.91 22.40
N GLY A 360 8.93 12.41 21.78
CA GLY A 360 10.16 11.68 21.51
C GLY A 360 10.14 10.83 20.22
N ILE A 361 9.04 10.84 19.47
CA ILE A 361 8.91 10.16 18.17
C ILE A 361 9.04 11.17 17.05
N LEU A 362 9.85 10.84 16.05
CA LEU A 362 9.91 11.53 14.77
C LEU A 362 8.94 10.85 13.82
N GLU A 363 7.87 11.52 13.43
CA GLU A 363 6.95 11.07 12.39
C GLU A 363 7.36 11.67 11.06
N VAL A 364 7.58 10.83 10.07
CA VAL A 364 7.88 11.21 8.69
C VAL A 364 6.82 10.60 7.79
N SER A 365 5.90 11.44 7.34
CA SER A 365 4.95 11.09 6.29
C SER A 365 5.52 11.58 4.97
N HIS A 366 5.69 10.68 4.03
CA HIS A 366 6.30 11.02 2.75
C HIS A 366 5.79 10.10 1.65
N GLY A 367 6.32 10.25 0.47
CA GLY A 367 6.01 9.40 -0.66
C GLY A 367 5.36 10.16 -1.76
N SER A 368 5.03 9.46 -2.73
CA SER A 368 4.55 9.64 -4.06
C SER A 368 5.65 9.38 -5.06
N LEU A 369 5.66 8.15 -5.53
CA LEU A 369 6.35 7.84 -6.76
C LEU A 369 5.31 7.90 -7.86
N PHE A 370 5.47 8.84 -8.80
CA PHE A 370 4.67 8.98 -10.02
C PHE A 370 3.24 9.53 -9.86
N TYR A 371 2.81 9.89 -8.66
CA TYR A 371 1.54 10.57 -8.55
C TYR A 371 1.72 12.07 -8.80
N ARG A 372 1.16 12.56 -9.90
CA ARG A 372 1.24 13.96 -10.37
C ARG A 372 2.66 14.53 -10.49
N GLY A 373 3.65 13.69 -10.75
CA GLY A 373 4.98 14.12 -11.10
C GLY A 373 5.94 14.37 -9.97
N GLU A 374 5.54 14.11 -8.76
CA GLU A 374 6.44 14.20 -7.63
C GLU A 374 6.95 12.79 -7.31
N ALA A 375 8.12 12.42 -7.85
CA ALA A 375 8.79 11.21 -7.42
C ALA A 375 9.83 11.56 -6.36
N SER A 376 9.66 10.99 -5.18
CA SER A 376 10.61 11.18 -4.08
C SER A 376 10.68 9.95 -3.19
N TYR A 377 11.82 9.77 -2.57
CA TYR A 377 12.06 8.76 -1.53
C TYR A 377 12.95 9.36 -0.42
N VAL A 378 12.98 8.71 0.72
CA VAL A 378 13.87 9.06 1.82
C VAL A 378 14.98 8.01 1.93
N LEU A 379 16.23 8.46 1.86
CA LEU A 379 17.42 7.66 2.21
C LEU A 379 17.69 7.83 3.69
N GLY A 380 17.81 6.72 4.41
CA GLY A 380 18.18 6.68 5.82
C GLY A 380 19.56 6.06 6.04
N GLN A 381 20.31 6.60 7.00
CA GLN A 381 21.56 6.06 7.49
C GLN A 381 21.49 6.01 9.02
N ALA A 382 21.79 4.87 9.62
CA ALA A 382 21.73 4.68 11.07
C ALA A 382 23.02 4.03 11.60
N THR A 383 23.59 4.64 12.63
CA THR A 383 24.59 4.02 13.52
C THR A 383 23.97 3.83 14.91
N ALA A 384 24.66 3.28 15.87
CA ALA A 384 24.11 3.05 17.21
C ALA A 384 23.58 4.34 17.89
N ASP A 385 24.11 5.51 17.56
CA ASP A 385 23.80 6.79 18.22
C ASP A 385 23.26 7.87 17.30
N GLN A 386 23.38 7.73 15.98
CA GLN A 386 23.00 8.77 15.02
C GLN A 386 22.11 8.22 13.91
N LEU A 387 21.06 8.97 13.56
CA LEU A 387 20.19 8.76 12.41
C LEU A 387 20.28 9.98 11.50
N VAL A 388 20.50 9.72 10.21
CA VAL A 388 20.48 10.73 9.16
C VAL A 388 19.42 10.35 8.14
N LEU A 389 18.59 11.32 7.74
CA LEU A 389 17.61 11.17 6.68
C LEU A 389 17.85 12.20 5.58
N GLU A 390 17.73 11.79 4.33
CA GLU A 390 17.76 12.65 3.15
C GLU A 390 16.51 12.40 2.29
N ASN A 391 15.79 13.46 1.93
CA ASN A 391 14.74 13.37 0.94
C ASN A 391 15.30 13.64 -0.45
N HIS A 392 15.21 12.66 -1.30
CA HIS A 392 15.61 12.69 -2.70
C HIS A 392 14.39 12.93 -3.58
N GLN A 393 14.42 13.94 -4.45
CA GLN A 393 13.33 14.26 -5.36
C GLN A 393 13.82 14.27 -6.81
N PHE A 394 13.15 13.51 -7.66
CA PHE A 394 13.40 13.55 -9.09
C PHE A 394 12.75 14.78 -9.71
N ARG A 395 13.48 15.38 -10.65
CA ARG A 395 12.97 16.45 -11.50
C ARG A 395 12.67 15.89 -12.87
N GLY A 396 11.48 16.11 -13.35
CA GLY A 396 11.08 15.56 -14.62
C GLY A 396 9.83 16.20 -15.19
N THR A 397 9.42 15.69 -16.32
CA THR A 397 8.18 16.11 -16.97
C THR A 397 7.16 15.01 -16.89
N ILE A 398 5.92 15.38 -16.56
CA ILE A 398 4.79 14.47 -16.59
C ILE A 398 3.64 15.13 -17.32
N GLY A 399 3.11 14.44 -18.31
CA GLY A 399 1.88 14.79 -18.99
C GLY A 399 0.69 14.16 -18.27
N PHE A 400 -0.26 15.00 -17.82
CA PHE A 400 -1.43 14.55 -17.08
C PHE A 400 -2.70 14.45 -17.88
N GLU A 401 -2.68 14.79 -19.14
CA GLU A 401 -3.84 14.62 -19.99
C GLU A 401 -4.25 13.16 -20.05
N ASP A 402 -3.25 12.28 -19.84
CA ASP A 402 -3.35 10.85 -19.97
C ASP A 402 -3.00 10.16 -18.67
N ARG A 403 -3.52 8.97 -18.47
CA ARG A 403 -3.22 8.13 -17.32
C ARG A 403 -2.07 7.20 -17.65
N LEU A 404 -1.18 7.00 -16.67
CA LEU A 404 -0.02 6.12 -16.86
C LEU A 404 -0.36 4.63 -16.92
N TRP A 405 -1.62 4.26 -16.71
CA TRP A 405 -2.06 2.87 -16.64
C TRP A 405 -3.41 2.68 -17.31
N THR A 406 -3.70 1.46 -17.68
CA THR A 406 -4.86 1.10 -18.49
C THR A 406 -5.73 0.00 -17.92
N THR A 407 -5.28 -0.77 -16.92
CA THR A 407 -6.02 -1.93 -16.41
C THR A 407 -7.33 -1.61 -15.74
N SER A 408 -7.34 -0.61 -14.87
CA SER A 408 -8.52 -0.27 -14.07
C SER A 408 -9.13 1.06 -14.42
N ARG A 409 -8.50 1.84 -15.30
CA ARG A 409 -8.97 3.18 -15.71
C ARG A 409 -8.96 3.34 -17.22
N GLN A 410 -9.88 4.15 -17.73
CA GLN A 410 -9.89 4.57 -19.12
C GLN A 410 -9.01 5.81 -19.30
N GLY A 411 -8.30 5.88 -20.40
CA GLY A 411 -7.48 7.03 -20.79
C GLY A 411 -6.25 6.58 -21.57
N ALA A 412 -5.66 7.51 -22.30
CA ALA A 412 -4.40 7.30 -23.00
C ALA A 412 -3.24 7.14 -22.02
N PRO A 413 -2.15 6.46 -22.37
CA PRO A 413 -0.94 6.39 -21.56
C PRO A 413 -0.39 7.79 -21.34
N GLY A 414 -0.05 8.12 -20.10
CA GLY A 414 0.61 9.38 -19.76
C GLY A 414 2.07 9.38 -20.17
N HIS A 415 2.66 10.56 -20.16
CA HIS A 415 4.07 10.76 -20.42
C HIS A 415 4.81 11.05 -19.11
N ILE A 416 5.94 10.37 -18.89
CA ILE A 416 6.82 10.59 -17.75
C ILE A 416 8.28 10.45 -18.14
N SER A 417 9.11 11.40 -17.71
CA SER A 417 10.54 11.37 -17.95
C SER A 417 11.30 12.01 -16.79
N TYR A 418 12.30 11.31 -16.30
CA TYR A 418 13.29 11.80 -15.34
C TYR A 418 14.66 11.80 -16.00
N PRO A 419 15.10 12.92 -16.59
CA PRO A 419 16.32 12.97 -17.41
C PRO A 419 17.62 12.91 -16.61
N GLY A 420 17.58 13.03 -15.30
CA GLY A 420 18.75 13.06 -14.43
C GLY A 420 18.49 12.43 -13.07
N SER A 421 19.53 12.38 -12.26
CA SER A 421 19.44 11.91 -10.88
C SER A 421 18.56 12.82 -10.01
N SER A 422 18.11 12.31 -8.89
CA SER A 422 17.39 13.09 -7.89
C SER A 422 18.25 14.20 -7.31
N VAL A 423 17.60 15.17 -6.70
CA VAL A 423 18.26 16.21 -5.90
C VAL A 423 17.82 16.07 -4.44
N VAL A 424 18.73 16.34 -3.51
CA VAL A 424 18.40 16.38 -2.09
C VAL A 424 17.58 17.64 -1.82
N THR A 425 16.36 17.47 -1.30
CA THR A 425 15.44 18.57 -1.02
C THR A 425 15.10 18.70 0.46
N GLY A 426 15.60 17.79 1.28
CA GLY A 426 15.51 17.86 2.74
C GLY A 426 16.55 16.97 3.38
N THR A 427 17.04 17.42 4.52
CA THR A 427 17.98 16.67 5.37
C THR A 427 17.54 16.75 6.81
N LEU A 428 17.85 15.70 7.59
CA LEU A 428 17.62 15.66 9.02
C LEU A 428 18.70 14.83 9.68
N VAL A 429 19.28 15.37 10.75
CA VAL A 429 20.25 14.69 11.60
C VAL A 429 19.68 14.59 13.01
N ALA A 430 19.65 13.39 13.56
CA ALA A 430 19.13 13.14 14.90
C ALA A 430 20.05 12.21 15.69
N HIS A 431 20.05 12.37 17.00
CA HIS A 431 20.78 11.54 17.93
C HIS A 431 19.87 10.93 19.00
N ARG A 432 20.26 9.77 19.50
CA ARG A 432 19.65 9.20 20.69
C ARG A 432 20.08 9.97 21.93
N THR A 433 19.12 10.25 22.80
CA THR A 433 19.40 10.87 24.09
C THR A 433 19.75 9.81 25.13
N ARG A 434 20.57 10.15 26.13
CA ARG A 434 20.92 9.24 27.25
C ARG A 434 19.73 8.74 28.06
N GLY A 435 18.61 9.45 28.01
CA GLY A 435 17.35 9.09 28.68
C GLY A 435 16.40 8.23 27.86
N GLY A 436 16.79 7.86 26.64
CA GLY A 436 15.92 7.30 25.62
C GLY A 436 15.13 8.39 24.87
N GLY A 437 14.77 8.09 23.62
CA GLY A 437 14.11 9.02 22.72
C GLY A 437 15.10 9.75 21.80
N LEU A 438 14.55 10.36 20.76
CA LEU A 438 15.26 11.00 19.66
C LEU A 438 15.31 12.52 19.88
N ARG A 439 16.43 13.12 19.56
CA ARG A 439 16.61 14.57 19.44
C ARG A 439 17.07 14.91 18.03
N VAL A 440 16.34 15.80 17.37
CA VAL A 440 16.78 16.40 16.10
C VAL A 440 17.79 17.49 16.42
N ASP A 441 18.99 17.39 15.84
CA ASP A 441 20.06 18.36 16.02
C ASP A 441 20.12 19.37 14.88
N ASP A 442 19.83 18.91 13.66
CA ASP A 442 19.81 19.73 12.46
C ASP A 442 18.75 19.21 11.48
N ALA A 443 18.07 20.10 10.81
CA ALA A 443 17.13 19.75 9.77
C ALA A 443 16.96 20.91 8.78
N ALA A 444 16.82 20.58 7.49
CA ALA A 444 16.65 21.55 6.42
C ALA A 444 15.67 21.06 5.37
N GLY A 445 15.11 22.00 4.63
CA GLY A 445 14.21 21.73 3.51
C GLY A 445 12.93 21.03 3.95
N VAL A 446 12.50 20.01 3.17
CA VAL A 446 11.22 19.31 3.41
C VAL A 446 11.24 18.35 4.60
N LEU A 447 12.40 18.08 5.17
CA LEU A 447 12.53 17.26 6.38
C LEU A 447 12.65 18.09 7.67
N ALA A 448 12.59 19.41 7.59
CA ALA A 448 12.50 20.24 8.79
C ALA A 448 11.15 19.99 9.48
N PRO A 449 11.13 19.60 10.78
CA PRO A 449 9.87 19.35 11.50
C PRO A 449 8.96 20.59 11.50
N GLU A 450 7.67 20.39 11.29
CA GLU A 450 6.66 21.43 11.47
C GLU A 450 6.48 21.73 12.97
N GLU A 451 6.33 23.04 13.31
CA GLU A 451 6.08 23.48 14.69
C GLU A 451 4.66 23.13 15.20
#